data_596edba20e2628b2ffb5bd2b44415554
#
_entry.id   596edba20e2628b2ffb5bd2b44415554
#
_cell.length_a   1.000
_cell.length_b   1.000
_cell.length_c   1.000
_cell.angle_alpha   90.00
_cell.angle_beta   90.00
_cell.angle_gamma   90.00
#
_symmetry.space_group_name_H-M   'P 1'
#
loop_
_entity.id
_entity.type
_entity.pdbx_description
1 polymer ?
#
loop_
_entity_poly.entity_id
_entity_poly.type
_entity_poly.pdbx_seq_one_letter_code
_entity_poly.pdbx_strand_id
1 'polypeptide(L)'
;MATREPGARRPASGDNDWLTLGQAAKFLGVAQSTIRKWSDVGRVPAFYTPGGHRRYKRHDLEAFLERSGPGKPARGPLVLLVDDDPQVREVVRINLEMEGYAVREAAYAEDGLAALEDEAPDLILLDVMMPQVDGWEMLRRVQERHGVGSIPVVMFSGQIDARSEAAQRGAQGFVGKPFDLRALIEQTKQIVPA
;
A
#
# COMPACT_ATOMS: atom_id res chain seq x y z
N MET A 1 32.48 49.36 43.03
CA MET A 1 32.61 47.91 42.75
C MET A 1 31.28 47.41 42.32
N ALA A 2 31.05 47.23 41.04
CA ALA A 2 29.79 46.74 40.46
C ALA A 2 30.07 45.35 39.92
N THR A 3 29.49 44.34 40.59
CA THR A 3 29.54 42.93 40.20
C THR A 3 28.62 42.69 39.02
N ARG A 4 29.20 42.31 37.91
CA ARG A 4 28.53 41.86 36.69
C ARG A 4 27.98 40.44 36.92
N GLU A 5 26.69 40.26 36.88
CA GLU A 5 26.07 38.91 36.76
C GLU A 5 26.37 38.28 35.41
N PRO A 6 26.70 36.99 35.34
CA PRO A 6 26.91 36.29 34.08
C PRO A 6 25.56 35.97 33.40
N GLY A 7 25.48 36.37 32.12
CA GLY A 7 24.34 36.27 31.24
C GLY A 7 23.70 34.89 31.20
N ALA A 8 22.39 34.91 31.28
CA ALA A 8 21.52 33.78 30.97
C ALA A 8 21.87 33.25 29.57
N ARG A 9 22.31 32.00 29.51
CA ARG A 9 22.45 31.24 28.26
C ARG A 9 21.07 31.18 27.61
N ARG A 10 20.95 31.82 26.46
CA ARG A 10 19.84 31.55 25.54
C ARG A 10 19.85 30.06 25.28
N PRO A 11 18.66 29.35 25.35
CA PRO A 11 18.59 28.00 24.87
C PRO A 11 18.94 28.02 23.38
N ALA A 12 19.82 27.11 22.98
CA ALA A 12 20.23 26.90 21.61
C ALA A 12 19.02 26.66 20.74
N SER A 13 18.99 27.43 19.63
CA SER A 13 18.31 27.17 18.37
C SER A 13 17.24 26.07 18.42
N GLY A 14 15.96 26.48 18.54
CA GLY A 14 14.87 25.64 18.06
C GLY A 14 15.15 25.31 16.61
N ASP A 15 15.63 24.10 16.38
CA ASP A 15 15.66 23.50 15.06
C ASP A 15 14.29 23.76 14.46
N ASN A 16 14.28 24.34 13.26
CA ASN A 16 13.03 24.70 12.58
C ASN A 16 12.28 23.39 12.28
N ASP A 17 11.46 22.96 13.22
CA ASP A 17 10.74 21.68 13.19
C ASP A 17 9.75 21.61 12.00
N TRP A 18 9.57 22.74 11.32
CA TRP A 18 8.68 22.91 10.20
C TRP A 18 9.43 23.13 8.89
N LEU A 19 9.20 22.23 7.95
CA LEU A 19 9.79 22.24 6.61
C LEU A 19 8.77 22.75 5.59
N THR A 20 9.26 23.54 4.62
CA THR A 20 8.49 23.87 3.42
C THR A 20 8.35 22.66 2.51
N LEU A 21 7.46 22.73 1.51
CA LEU A 21 7.31 21.66 0.51
C LEU A 21 8.64 21.30 -0.16
N GLY A 22 9.46 22.30 -0.54
CA GLY A 22 10.75 22.06 -1.18
C GLY A 22 11.80 21.44 -0.23
N GLN A 23 11.83 21.88 1.03
CA GLN A 23 12.70 21.28 2.04
C GLN A 23 12.30 19.86 2.39
N ALA A 24 11.00 19.59 2.52
CA ALA A 24 10.47 18.25 2.77
C ALA A 24 10.75 17.29 1.60
N ALA A 25 10.61 17.76 0.36
CA ALA A 25 10.94 16.99 -0.83
C ALA A 25 12.44 16.64 -0.88
N LYS A 26 13.31 17.61 -0.57
CA LYS A 26 14.76 17.39 -0.46
C LYS A 26 15.11 16.44 0.69
N PHE A 27 14.44 16.56 1.82
CA PHE A 27 14.64 15.70 3.00
C PHE A 27 14.32 14.24 2.70
N LEU A 28 13.22 13.98 1.96
CA LEU A 28 12.79 12.65 1.56
C LEU A 28 13.48 12.13 0.28
N GLY A 29 14.26 12.96 -0.42
CA GLY A 29 14.90 12.57 -1.67
C GLY A 29 13.97 12.40 -2.86
N VAL A 30 12.81 13.08 -2.88
CA VAL A 30 11.77 12.94 -3.90
C VAL A 30 11.40 14.28 -4.56
N ALA A 31 10.66 14.22 -5.68
CA ALA A 31 10.13 15.42 -6.32
C ALA A 31 9.05 16.11 -5.46
N GLN A 32 8.91 17.43 -5.56
CA GLN A 32 7.87 18.18 -4.84
C GLN A 32 6.43 17.73 -5.22
N SER A 33 6.22 17.30 -6.45
CA SER A 33 4.97 16.71 -6.91
C SER A 33 4.62 15.42 -6.16
N THR A 34 5.62 14.61 -5.86
CA THR A 34 5.45 13.34 -5.14
C THR A 34 5.01 13.58 -3.70
N ILE A 35 5.73 14.46 -2.95
CA ILE A 35 5.33 14.73 -1.56
C ILE A 35 4.00 15.48 -1.48
N ARG A 36 3.68 16.32 -2.47
CA ARG A 36 2.37 16.94 -2.58
C ARG A 36 1.28 15.87 -2.70
N LYS A 37 1.45 14.92 -3.63
CA LYS A 37 0.52 13.80 -3.81
C LYS A 37 0.37 12.97 -2.53
N TRP A 38 1.48 12.66 -1.86
CA TRP A 38 1.45 11.90 -0.60
C TRP A 38 0.72 12.64 0.53
N SER A 39 0.84 13.96 0.60
CA SER A 39 0.08 14.74 1.58
C SER A 39 -1.39 14.93 1.19
N ASP A 40 -1.72 14.96 -0.10
CA ASP A 40 -3.11 15.02 -0.58
C ASP A 40 -3.89 13.74 -0.21
N VAL A 41 -3.22 12.60 -0.23
CA VAL A 41 -3.80 11.30 0.16
C VAL A 41 -3.55 10.93 1.63
N GLY A 42 -3.03 11.86 2.45
CA GLY A 42 -2.85 11.67 3.89
C GLY A 42 -1.68 10.79 4.33
N ARG A 43 -0.83 10.32 3.42
CA ARG A 43 0.35 9.49 3.74
C ARG A 43 1.43 10.25 4.50
N VAL A 44 1.57 11.54 4.23
CA VAL A 44 2.46 12.47 4.92
C VAL A 44 1.62 13.62 5.48
N PRO A 45 1.54 13.81 6.79
CA PRO A 45 0.79 14.91 7.38
C PRO A 45 1.30 16.26 6.87
N ALA A 46 0.41 17.10 6.39
CA ALA A 46 0.72 18.46 5.97
C ALA A 46 -0.16 19.47 6.69
N PHE A 47 0.45 20.56 7.13
CA PHE A 47 -0.22 21.69 7.75
C PHE A 47 -0.23 22.84 6.75
N TYR A 48 -1.24 23.68 6.82
CA TYR A 48 -1.39 24.82 5.93
C TYR A 48 -1.24 26.11 6.72
N THR A 49 -0.39 27.02 6.23
CA THR A 49 -0.33 28.38 6.76
C THR A 49 -1.60 29.16 6.32
N PRO A 50 -1.94 30.29 6.98
CA PRO A 50 -3.04 31.14 6.54
C PRO A 50 -2.94 31.59 5.05
N GLY A 51 -1.72 31.63 4.50
CA GLY A 51 -1.48 31.89 3.06
C GLY A 51 -1.56 30.65 2.16
N GLY A 52 -2.06 29.50 2.64
CA GLY A 52 -2.24 28.29 1.85
C GLY A 52 -0.95 27.49 1.57
N HIS A 53 0.16 27.87 2.17
CA HIS A 53 1.43 27.15 1.95
C HIS A 53 1.54 25.92 2.86
N ARG A 54 1.91 24.77 2.30
CA ARG A 54 2.13 23.52 3.06
C ARG A 54 3.39 23.62 3.91
N ARG A 55 3.25 23.06 5.13
CA ARG A 55 4.33 22.86 6.09
C ARG A 55 4.29 21.43 6.58
N TYR A 56 5.47 20.87 6.80
CA TYR A 56 5.67 19.49 7.24
C TYR A 56 6.51 19.50 8.52
N LYS A 57 6.11 18.77 9.53
CA LYS A 57 6.96 18.58 10.71
C LYS A 57 8.08 17.61 10.36
N ARG A 58 9.29 17.92 10.80
CA ARG A 58 10.45 17.05 10.64
C ARG A 58 10.20 15.66 11.20
N HIS A 59 9.67 15.60 12.43
CA HIS A 59 9.32 14.33 13.09
C HIS A 59 8.37 13.46 12.26
N ASP A 60 7.36 14.04 11.61
CA ASP A 60 6.41 13.30 10.77
C ASP A 60 7.11 12.72 9.52
N LEU A 61 8.10 13.45 8.98
CA LEU A 61 8.90 12.99 7.85
C LEU A 61 9.91 11.91 8.27
N GLU A 62 10.50 12.03 9.47
CA GLU A 62 11.37 11.00 10.05
C GLU A 62 10.59 9.72 10.30
N ALA A 63 9.42 9.81 10.94
CA ALA A 63 8.52 8.68 11.13
C ALA A 63 8.04 8.07 9.80
N PHE A 64 7.86 8.90 8.77
CA PHE A 64 7.57 8.41 7.41
C PHE A 64 8.78 7.67 6.82
N LEU A 65 10.02 8.18 6.99
CA LEU A 65 11.24 7.49 6.55
C LEU A 65 11.50 6.19 7.33
N GLU A 66 11.22 6.17 8.62
CA GLU A 66 11.35 4.94 9.43
C GLU A 66 10.39 3.86 8.96
N ARG A 67 9.20 4.26 8.54
CA ARG A 67 8.20 3.37 7.91
C ARG A 67 8.51 3.10 6.43
N SER A 68 9.25 4.00 5.75
CA SER A 68 9.45 4.04 4.30
C SER A 68 10.92 4.17 3.87
N GLY A 69 11.89 3.98 4.78
CA GLY A 69 13.31 4.28 4.55
C GLY A 69 13.98 3.47 3.45
N PRO A 70 15.13 3.92 2.88
CA PRO A 70 15.88 3.17 1.88
C PRO A 70 16.39 1.87 2.50
N GLY A 71 15.85 0.75 2.07
CA GLY A 71 16.14 -0.60 2.55
C GLY A 71 15.00 -1.29 3.30
N LYS A 72 13.97 -0.56 3.73
CA LYS A 72 12.63 -1.07 3.95
C LYS A 72 11.73 -0.27 3.02
N PRO A 73 11.09 -0.88 2.02
CA PRO A 73 9.93 -0.22 1.43
C PRO A 73 9.00 0.11 2.60
N ALA A 74 8.37 1.29 2.57
CA ALA A 74 7.12 1.49 3.30
C ALA A 74 6.15 0.52 2.64
N ARG A 75 6.28 -0.73 3.00
CA ARG A 75 5.36 -1.75 2.59
C ARG A 75 4.17 -1.57 3.50
N GLY A 76 3.21 -0.81 3.02
CA GLY A 76 1.86 -1.18 3.34
C GLY A 76 1.73 -2.68 3.07
N PRO A 77 0.66 -3.31 3.53
CA PRO A 77 0.45 -4.72 3.32
C PRO A 77 0.71 -5.12 1.87
N LEU A 78 1.40 -6.21 1.65
CA LEU A 78 1.74 -6.70 0.32
C LEU A 78 0.53 -7.43 -0.28
N VAL A 79 0.07 -6.93 -1.41
CA VAL A 79 -0.99 -7.58 -2.21
C VAL A 79 -0.36 -8.24 -3.43
N LEU A 80 -0.55 -9.54 -3.59
CA LEU A 80 -0.25 -10.25 -4.83
C LEU A 80 -1.48 -10.18 -5.74
N LEU A 81 -1.33 -9.50 -6.88
CA LEU A 81 -2.39 -9.34 -7.87
C LEU A 81 -2.12 -10.27 -9.05
N VAL A 82 -3.04 -11.21 -9.29
CA VAL A 82 -2.93 -12.22 -10.35
C VAL A 82 -4.12 -12.11 -11.29
N ASP A 83 -3.87 -11.68 -12.51
CA ASP A 83 -4.85 -11.50 -13.59
C ASP A 83 -4.11 -11.51 -14.93
N ASP A 84 -4.64 -12.13 -15.97
CA ASP A 84 -3.97 -12.17 -17.28
C ASP A 84 -4.14 -10.87 -18.08
N ASP A 85 -5.14 -10.05 -17.76
CA ASP A 85 -5.37 -8.76 -18.40
C ASP A 85 -4.43 -7.67 -17.84
N PRO A 86 -3.46 -7.16 -18.64
CA PRO A 86 -2.54 -6.13 -18.17
C PRO A 86 -3.22 -4.81 -17.83
N GLN A 87 -4.38 -4.48 -18.43
CA GLN A 87 -5.10 -3.24 -18.14
C GLN A 87 -5.79 -3.34 -16.78
N VAL A 88 -6.34 -4.51 -16.44
CA VAL A 88 -6.90 -4.78 -15.12
C VAL A 88 -5.80 -4.67 -14.06
N ARG A 89 -4.67 -5.33 -14.28
CA ARG A 89 -3.54 -5.25 -13.33
C ARG A 89 -3.08 -3.82 -13.12
N GLU A 90 -2.85 -3.04 -14.19
CA GLU A 90 -2.39 -1.66 -14.08
C GLU A 90 -3.37 -0.79 -13.27
N VAL A 91 -4.66 -0.86 -13.58
CA VAL A 91 -5.68 -0.06 -12.90
C VAL A 91 -5.80 -0.45 -11.43
N VAL A 92 -5.86 -1.74 -11.11
CA VAL A 92 -5.94 -2.23 -9.73
C VAL A 92 -4.69 -1.86 -8.95
N ARG A 93 -3.49 -2.11 -9.50
CA ARG A 93 -2.20 -1.77 -8.87
C ARG A 93 -2.12 -0.28 -8.51
N ILE A 94 -2.36 0.61 -9.49
CA ILE A 94 -2.27 2.07 -9.25
C ILE A 94 -3.18 2.49 -8.08
N ASN A 95 -4.39 1.97 -8.04
CA ASN A 95 -5.34 2.35 -7.00
C ASN A 95 -5.00 1.76 -5.63
N LEU A 96 -4.53 0.52 -5.56
CA LEU A 96 -4.04 -0.07 -4.31
C LEU A 96 -2.80 0.65 -3.79
N GLU A 97 -1.84 0.99 -4.65
CA GLU A 97 -0.67 1.78 -4.28
C GLU A 97 -1.05 3.19 -3.76
N MET A 98 -2.10 3.81 -4.33
CA MET A 98 -2.63 5.08 -3.82
C MET A 98 -3.22 4.95 -2.41
N GLU A 99 -3.74 3.80 -2.07
CA GLU A 99 -4.29 3.49 -0.74
C GLU A 99 -3.23 2.98 0.26
N GLY A 100 -1.98 2.85 -0.17
CA GLY A 100 -0.86 2.53 0.71
C GLY A 100 -0.38 1.09 0.65
N TYR A 101 -0.97 0.23 -0.17
CA TYR A 101 -0.51 -1.14 -0.36
C TYR A 101 0.76 -1.20 -1.22
N ALA A 102 1.60 -2.20 -0.94
CA ALA A 102 2.59 -2.67 -1.90
C ALA A 102 1.90 -3.69 -2.82
N VAL A 103 2.15 -3.62 -4.12
CA VAL A 103 1.53 -4.57 -5.08
C VAL A 103 2.62 -5.30 -5.84
N ARG A 104 2.52 -6.63 -5.85
CA ARG A 104 3.27 -7.51 -6.74
C ARG A 104 2.31 -8.08 -7.78
N GLU A 105 2.66 -7.96 -9.05
CA GLU A 105 1.82 -8.42 -10.14
C GLU A 105 2.31 -9.76 -10.66
N ALA A 106 1.37 -10.62 -11.06
CA ALA A 106 1.60 -11.83 -11.82
C ALA A 106 0.58 -11.92 -12.97
N ALA A 107 1.04 -12.29 -14.15
CA ALA A 107 0.16 -12.43 -15.32
C ALA A 107 -0.51 -13.81 -15.40
N TYR A 108 0.08 -14.81 -14.72
CA TYR A 108 -0.37 -16.18 -14.73
C TYR A 108 -0.29 -16.80 -13.34
N ALA A 109 -1.06 -17.84 -13.11
CA ALA A 109 -1.08 -18.56 -11.84
C ALA A 109 0.31 -19.10 -11.44
N GLU A 110 1.10 -19.60 -12.38
CA GLU A 110 2.45 -20.12 -12.12
C GLU A 110 3.41 -19.02 -11.62
N ASP A 111 3.34 -17.82 -12.22
CA ASP A 111 4.13 -16.66 -11.77
C ASP A 111 3.68 -16.23 -10.36
N GLY A 112 2.37 -16.27 -10.11
CA GLY A 112 1.80 -15.99 -8.79
C GLY A 112 2.28 -16.99 -7.74
N LEU A 113 2.28 -18.28 -8.06
CA LEU A 113 2.77 -19.34 -7.16
C LEU A 113 4.28 -19.21 -6.92
N ALA A 114 5.08 -18.87 -7.94
CA ALA A 114 6.50 -18.61 -7.77
C ALA A 114 6.75 -17.38 -6.87
N ALA A 115 5.92 -16.34 -7.02
CA ALA A 115 6.00 -15.15 -6.17
C ALA A 115 5.83 -15.45 -4.68
N LEU A 116 5.01 -16.43 -4.32
CA LEU A 116 4.80 -16.86 -2.92
C LEU A 116 6.03 -17.52 -2.29
N GLU A 117 6.92 -18.09 -3.09
CA GLU A 117 8.16 -18.71 -2.61
C GLU A 117 9.19 -17.66 -2.16
N ASP A 118 9.15 -16.48 -2.80
CA ASP A 118 10.04 -15.37 -2.45
C ASP A 118 9.56 -14.62 -1.20
N GLU A 119 8.25 -14.32 -1.15
CA GLU A 119 7.66 -13.54 -0.07
C GLU A 119 6.16 -13.79 0.01
N ALA A 120 5.68 -14.17 1.19
CA ALA A 120 4.27 -14.36 1.45
C ALA A 120 3.54 -12.99 1.45
N PRO A 121 2.49 -12.80 0.63
CA PRO A 121 1.68 -11.59 0.67
C PRO A 121 0.70 -11.61 1.84
N ASP A 122 0.23 -10.42 2.22
CA ASP A 122 -0.83 -10.26 3.21
C ASP A 122 -2.22 -10.53 2.60
N LEU A 123 -2.35 -10.44 1.26
CA LEU A 123 -3.57 -10.73 0.51
C LEU A 123 -3.22 -11.15 -0.91
N ILE A 124 -4.01 -12.08 -1.45
CA ILE A 124 -4.00 -12.41 -2.88
C ILE A 124 -5.31 -11.91 -3.52
N LEU A 125 -5.20 -11.09 -4.54
CA LEU A 125 -6.28 -10.78 -5.48
C LEU A 125 -6.12 -11.67 -6.70
N LEU A 126 -7.09 -12.53 -6.98
CA LEU A 126 -6.93 -13.63 -7.93
C LEU A 126 -8.08 -13.69 -8.93
N ASP A 127 -7.77 -13.52 -10.21
CA ASP A 127 -8.73 -13.80 -11.27
C ASP A 127 -9.03 -15.30 -11.35
N VAL A 128 -10.30 -15.62 -11.57
CA VAL A 128 -10.73 -17.00 -11.84
C VAL A 128 -10.37 -17.43 -13.25
N MET A 129 -10.58 -16.54 -14.22
CA MET A 129 -10.51 -16.86 -15.64
C MET A 129 -9.14 -16.52 -16.23
N MET A 130 -8.18 -17.40 -16.01
CA MET A 130 -6.84 -17.28 -16.60
C MET A 130 -6.52 -18.46 -17.52
N PRO A 131 -5.67 -18.27 -18.53
CA PRO A 131 -5.22 -19.36 -19.39
C PRO A 131 -4.31 -20.35 -18.64
N GLN A 132 -4.27 -21.60 -19.10
CA GLN A 132 -3.44 -22.70 -18.59
C GLN A 132 -3.86 -23.22 -17.21
N VAL A 133 -3.57 -22.48 -16.18
CA VAL A 133 -3.98 -22.77 -14.79
C VAL A 133 -4.97 -21.71 -14.36
N ASP A 134 -6.21 -22.12 -14.09
CA ASP A 134 -7.25 -21.22 -13.63
C ASP A 134 -7.06 -20.80 -12.16
N GLY A 135 -7.80 -19.76 -11.74
CA GLY A 135 -7.70 -19.24 -10.38
C GLY A 135 -8.14 -20.22 -9.31
N TRP A 136 -9.03 -21.16 -9.64
CA TRP A 136 -9.47 -22.20 -8.69
C TRP A 136 -8.35 -23.17 -8.36
N GLU A 137 -7.63 -23.59 -9.36
CA GLU A 137 -6.47 -24.47 -9.19
C GLU A 137 -5.35 -23.76 -8.43
N MET A 138 -5.12 -22.47 -8.74
CA MET A 138 -4.16 -21.68 -7.96
C MET A 138 -4.58 -21.56 -6.49
N LEU A 139 -5.84 -21.24 -6.20
CA LEU A 139 -6.36 -21.18 -4.83
C LEU A 139 -6.12 -22.51 -4.08
N ARG A 140 -6.43 -23.64 -4.73
CA ARG A 140 -6.18 -24.97 -4.16
C ARG A 140 -4.71 -25.18 -3.80
N ARG A 141 -3.78 -24.85 -4.71
CA ARG A 141 -2.33 -24.98 -4.49
C ARG A 141 -1.81 -24.06 -3.38
N VAL A 142 -2.33 -22.84 -3.29
CA VAL A 142 -2.02 -21.91 -2.18
C VAL A 142 -2.42 -22.53 -0.84
N GLN A 143 -3.64 -23.07 -0.76
CA GLN A 143 -4.17 -23.69 0.46
C GLN A 143 -3.42 -24.95 0.84
N GLU A 144 -3.00 -25.76 -0.12
CA GLU A 144 -2.19 -26.98 0.15
C GLU A 144 -0.81 -26.65 0.69
N ARG A 145 -0.18 -25.56 0.21
CA ARG A 145 1.16 -25.16 0.65
C ARG A 145 1.19 -24.41 1.96
N HIS A 146 0.24 -23.51 2.15
CA HIS A 146 0.24 -22.55 3.27
C HIS A 146 -0.84 -22.85 4.31
N GLY A 147 -1.79 -23.73 4.03
CA GLY A 147 -2.95 -23.98 4.86
C GLY A 147 -4.15 -23.09 4.45
N VAL A 148 -5.36 -23.62 4.66
CA VAL A 148 -6.60 -22.89 4.35
C VAL A 148 -6.70 -21.65 5.22
N GLY A 149 -6.88 -20.48 4.60
CA GLY A 149 -7.04 -19.20 5.29
C GLY A 149 -5.77 -18.58 5.87
N SER A 150 -4.60 -19.20 5.70
CA SER A 150 -3.32 -18.64 6.16
C SER A 150 -2.94 -17.37 5.39
N ILE A 151 -3.23 -17.34 4.10
CA ILE A 151 -3.14 -16.15 3.26
C ILE A 151 -4.56 -15.88 2.75
N PRO A 152 -5.16 -14.74 3.08
CA PRO A 152 -6.49 -14.41 2.58
C PRO A 152 -6.47 -14.25 1.06
N VAL A 153 -7.52 -14.76 0.40
CA VAL A 153 -7.68 -14.68 -1.05
C VAL A 153 -9.04 -14.05 -1.38
N VAL A 154 -9.01 -13.00 -2.18
CA VAL A 154 -10.20 -12.43 -2.82
C VAL A 154 -10.20 -12.82 -4.28
N MET A 155 -11.21 -13.58 -4.66
CA MET A 155 -11.42 -13.98 -6.05
C MET A 155 -12.13 -12.88 -6.81
N PHE A 156 -11.84 -12.71 -8.10
CA PHE A 156 -12.64 -11.86 -8.98
C PHE A 156 -12.91 -12.54 -10.31
N SER A 157 -14.15 -12.43 -10.79
CA SER A 157 -14.58 -13.14 -11.99
C SER A 157 -15.83 -12.54 -12.61
N GLY A 158 -15.98 -12.71 -13.93
CA GLY A 158 -17.20 -12.41 -14.66
C GLY A 158 -18.28 -13.52 -14.55
N GLN A 159 -18.01 -14.63 -13.89
CA GLN A 159 -18.96 -15.73 -13.75
C GLN A 159 -19.97 -15.47 -12.63
N ILE A 160 -21.28 -15.63 -12.92
CA ILE A 160 -22.37 -15.31 -11.99
C ILE A 160 -22.34 -16.20 -10.74
N ASP A 161 -22.01 -17.47 -10.89
CA ASP A 161 -22.05 -18.46 -9.80
C ASP A 161 -20.74 -18.55 -8.99
N ALA A 162 -19.69 -17.86 -9.43
CA ALA A 162 -18.36 -17.96 -8.83
C ALA A 162 -18.30 -17.48 -7.36
N ARG A 163 -19.20 -16.60 -6.93
CA ARG A 163 -19.27 -16.13 -5.53
C ARG A 163 -19.53 -17.27 -4.54
N SER A 164 -20.54 -18.12 -4.84
CA SER A 164 -20.86 -19.25 -3.97
C SER A 164 -19.73 -20.27 -3.94
N GLU A 165 -19.14 -20.54 -5.09
CA GLU A 165 -18.00 -21.44 -5.24
C GLU A 165 -16.77 -20.91 -4.49
N ALA A 166 -16.47 -19.61 -4.58
CA ALA A 166 -15.38 -18.99 -3.87
C ALA A 166 -15.48 -19.21 -2.35
N ALA A 167 -16.66 -18.97 -1.78
CA ALA A 167 -16.89 -19.20 -0.36
C ALA A 167 -16.75 -20.68 0.04
N GLN A 168 -17.28 -21.60 -0.77
CA GLN A 168 -17.17 -23.05 -0.52
C GLN A 168 -15.73 -23.55 -0.60
N ARG A 169 -14.91 -22.93 -1.45
CA ARG A 169 -13.49 -23.24 -1.62
C ARG A 169 -12.58 -22.48 -0.64
N GLY A 170 -13.16 -21.72 0.30
CA GLY A 170 -12.41 -21.05 1.36
C GLY A 170 -11.73 -19.74 0.96
N ALA A 171 -12.18 -19.10 -0.11
CA ALA A 171 -11.82 -17.72 -0.40
C ALA A 171 -12.50 -16.76 0.60
N GLN A 172 -11.78 -15.73 1.05
CA GLN A 172 -12.26 -14.75 2.03
C GLN A 172 -13.11 -13.65 1.41
N GLY A 173 -13.08 -13.52 0.09
CA GLY A 173 -13.87 -12.52 -0.61
C GLY A 173 -14.09 -12.87 -2.08
N PHE A 174 -15.04 -12.15 -2.67
CA PHE A 174 -15.35 -12.28 -4.10
C PHE A 174 -15.86 -10.94 -4.66
N VAL A 175 -15.32 -10.54 -5.81
CA VAL A 175 -15.77 -9.37 -6.57
C VAL A 175 -16.13 -9.79 -8.00
N GLY A 176 -17.37 -9.48 -8.42
CA GLY A 176 -17.82 -9.80 -9.79
C GLY A 176 -17.31 -8.82 -10.83
N LYS A 177 -16.80 -9.29 -11.98
CA LYS A 177 -16.47 -8.46 -13.15
C LYS A 177 -17.75 -8.19 -13.99
N PRO A 178 -18.02 -6.99 -14.53
CA PRO A 178 -17.22 -5.77 -14.33
C PRO A 178 -17.34 -5.27 -12.89
N PHE A 179 -16.22 -4.99 -12.24
CA PHE A 179 -16.23 -4.58 -10.86
C PHE A 179 -16.15 -3.06 -10.70
N ASP A 180 -16.81 -2.57 -9.64
CA ASP A 180 -16.52 -1.24 -9.12
C ASP A 180 -15.17 -1.30 -8.37
N LEU A 181 -14.21 -0.54 -8.87
CA LEU A 181 -12.88 -0.46 -8.27
C LEU A 181 -12.94 -0.06 -6.79
N ARG A 182 -13.90 0.81 -6.42
CA ARG A 182 -14.10 1.19 -5.01
C ARG A 182 -14.50 -0.01 -4.16
N ALA A 183 -15.41 -0.85 -4.66
CA ALA A 183 -15.85 -2.04 -3.96
C ALA A 183 -14.67 -3.03 -3.74
N LEU A 184 -13.79 -3.18 -4.74
CA LEU A 184 -12.58 -3.99 -4.62
C LEU A 184 -11.64 -3.44 -3.53
N ILE A 185 -11.37 -2.14 -3.55
CA ILE A 185 -10.52 -1.46 -2.58
C ILE A 185 -11.09 -1.57 -1.16
N GLU A 186 -12.38 -1.30 -0.99
CA GLU A 186 -13.03 -1.41 0.32
C GLU A 186 -13.00 -2.84 0.86
N GLN A 187 -13.20 -3.84 0.00
CA GLN A 187 -13.08 -5.24 0.41
C GLN A 187 -11.64 -5.59 0.81
N THR A 188 -10.67 -5.09 0.07
CA THR A 188 -9.25 -5.25 0.41
C THR A 188 -8.94 -4.66 1.79
N LYS A 189 -9.41 -3.43 2.07
CA LYS A 189 -9.24 -2.75 3.38
C LYS A 189 -9.92 -3.49 4.54
N GLN A 190 -11.05 -4.12 4.30
CA GLN A 190 -11.75 -4.90 5.33
C GLN A 190 -10.98 -6.15 5.73
N ILE A 191 -10.25 -6.76 4.80
CA ILE A 191 -9.48 -7.98 5.04
C ILE A 191 -8.08 -7.64 5.57
N VAL A 192 -7.41 -6.68 4.93
CA VAL A 192 -6.05 -6.25 5.29
C VAL A 192 -6.02 -4.72 5.33
N PRO A 193 -6.15 -4.10 6.50
CA PRO A 193 -6.03 -2.64 6.67
C PRO A 193 -4.63 -2.15 6.32
N ALA A 194 -4.52 -1.05 5.53
CA ALA A 194 -3.27 -0.41 5.15
C ALA A 194 -2.85 0.70 6.13
#